data_47042deed490b5d7b1b4c0a58b780ff7
#
_entry.id   47042deed490b5d7b1b4c0a58b780ff7
#
_cell.length_a   1.000
_cell.length_b   1.000
_cell.length_c   1.000
_cell.angle_alpha   90.00
_cell.angle_beta   90.00
_cell.angle_gamma   90.00
#
_symmetry.space_group_name_H-M   'P 1'
#
loop_
_entity.id
_entity.type
_entity.pdbx_description
1 polymer ?
#
loop_
_entity_poly.entity_id
_entity_poly.type
_entity_poly.pdbx_seq_one_letter_code
_entity_poly.pdbx_strand_id
1 'polypeptide(L)'
;MTTRIVLIGYNRRGAMRRTIRSLASAISSARLHPGCDIDASVHAALDGPKIMEDGSSEAVRIHEVAAEVRRGLPDAAISIQVTNRGLPSVILEGLDTAFSAPEVDRAICVEDDVELAPTALAALLHASARLVRPHVISAAPLRDGIPPNQCMLVTREAHAASRALLVDYIARFRLDGSYGSRDHRAILDWLAERAARHGLAAPTTTSQDAVRAFAWSVEGIAIHALPMRLVAHR
;
A
#
# COMPACT_ATOMS: atom_id res chain seq x y z
N MET A 1 -14.84 -14.74 1.40
CA MET A 1 -13.62 -13.95 1.66
C MET A 1 -13.83 -12.56 1.10
N THR A 2 -13.92 -11.56 1.98
CA THR A 2 -14.17 -10.17 1.56
C THR A 2 -12.87 -9.43 1.33
N THR A 3 -12.78 -8.67 0.23
CA THR A 3 -11.58 -7.92 -0.14
C THR A 3 -11.90 -6.43 -0.20
N ARG A 4 -11.16 -5.59 0.52
CA ARG A 4 -11.27 -4.14 0.47
C ARG A 4 -10.13 -3.51 -0.33
N ILE A 5 -10.41 -2.43 -1.05
CA ILE A 5 -9.40 -1.66 -1.78
C ILE A 5 -8.98 -0.47 -0.91
N VAL A 6 -7.67 -0.28 -0.75
CA VAL A 6 -7.05 0.85 -0.06
C VAL A 6 -6.29 1.67 -1.08
N LEU A 7 -6.81 2.85 -1.43
CA LEU A 7 -6.17 3.80 -2.32
C LEU A 7 -5.31 4.76 -1.48
N ILE A 8 -4.01 4.75 -1.71
CA ILE A 8 -3.03 5.55 -0.97
C ILE A 8 -2.66 6.78 -1.80
N GLY A 9 -2.71 7.96 -1.20
CA GLY A 9 -2.36 9.17 -1.94
C GLY A 9 -1.86 10.32 -1.09
N TYR A 10 -1.41 11.35 -1.81
CA TYR A 10 -0.94 12.60 -1.21
C TYR A 10 -1.46 13.82 -2.00
N ASN A 11 -0.58 14.60 -2.62
CA ASN A 11 -0.89 15.90 -3.25
C ASN A 11 -0.81 15.88 -4.79
N ARG A 12 -0.79 14.70 -5.42
CA ARG A 12 -0.59 14.51 -6.86
C ARG A 12 -1.91 14.34 -7.61
N ARG A 13 -2.68 15.43 -7.73
CA ARG A 13 -4.03 15.43 -8.35
C ARG A 13 -4.08 14.73 -9.72
N GLY A 14 -3.13 15.06 -10.62
CA GLY A 14 -3.11 14.50 -11.99
C GLY A 14 -2.85 12.99 -12.02
N ALA A 15 -1.94 12.51 -11.17
CA ALA A 15 -1.65 11.10 -11.00
C ALA A 15 -2.86 10.37 -10.41
N MET A 16 -3.40 10.87 -9.30
CA MET A 16 -4.60 10.31 -8.66
C MET A 16 -5.77 10.16 -9.65
N ARG A 17 -6.01 11.16 -10.50
CA ARG A 17 -7.07 11.08 -11.53
C ARG A 17 -6.87 9.92 -12.50
N ARG A 18 -5.63 9.64 -12.94
CA ARG A 18 -5.32 8.51 -13.83
C ARG A 18 -5.51 7.19 -13.10
N THR A 19 -4.97 7.10 -11.88
CA THR A 19 -5.14 5.92 -11.02
C THR A 19 -6.62 5.59 -10.79
N ILE A 20 -7.44 6.59 -10.45
CA ILE A 20 -8.88 6.40 -10.23
C ILE A 20 -9.58 5.86 -11.49
N ARG A 21 -9.26 6.39 -12.66
CA ARG A 21 -9.88 5.92 -13.93
C ARG A 21 -9.54 4.45 -14.19
N SER A 22 -8.27 4.08 -14.04
CA SER A 22 -7.83 2.70 -14.24
C SER A 22 -8.37 1.77 -13.16
N LEU A 23 -8.44 2.22 -11.91
CA LEU A 23 -9.00 1.48 -10.79
C LEU A 23 -10.51 1.21 -11.00
N ALA A 24 -11.29 2.22 -11.38
CA ALA A 24 -12.71 2.05 -11.66
C ALA A 24 -12.94 1.02 -12.80
N SER A 25 -12.13 1.07 -13.86
CA SER A 25 -12.14 0.07 -14.93
C SER A 25 -11.81 -1.33 -14.42
N ALA A 26 -10.78 -1.46 -13.59
CA ALA A 26 -10.37 -2.74 -13.03
C ALA A 26 -11.43 -3.32 -12.06
N ILE A 27 -12.08 -2.49 -11.24
CA ILE A 27 -13.21 -2.90 -10.38
C ILE A 27 -14.36 -3.41 -11.23
N SER A 28 -14.75 -2.66 -12.26
CA SER A 28 -15.84 -3.06 -13.17
C SER A 28 -15.53 -4.38 -13.86
N SER A 29 -14.30 -4.55 -14.33
CA SER A 29 -13.84 -5.80 -14.95
C SER A 29 -13.88 -6.97 -13.96
N ALA A 30 -13.37 -6.78 -12.75
CA ALA A 30 -13.30 -7.84 -11.74
C ALA A 30 -14.69 -8.33 -11.30
N ARG A 31 -15.69 -7.44 -11.22
CA ARG A 31 -17.07 -7.80 -10.91
C ARG A 31 -17.73 -8.74 -11.96
N LEU A 32 -17.22 -8.73 -13.18
CA LEU A 32 -17.71 -9.61 -14.25
C LEU A 32 -17.07 -11.01 -14.23
N HIS A 33 -16.00 -11.19 -13.44
CA HIS A 33 -15.31 -12.47 -13.33
C HIS A 33 -15.90 -13.34 -12.21
N PRO A 34 -16.37 -14.58 -12.53
CA PRO A 34 -16.85 -15.51 -11.51
C PRO A 34 -15.79 -15.78 -10.43
N GLY A 35 -16.20 -15.75 -9.16
CA GLY A 35 -15.30 -16.02 -8.03
C GLY A 35 -14.43 -14.84 -7.60
N CYS A 36 -14.57 -13.68 -8.22
CA CYS A 36 -13.97 -12.43 -7.73
C CYS A 36 -14.94 -11.76 -6.75
N ASP A 37 -14.78 -12.06 -5.46
CA ASP A 37 -15.53 -11.42 -4.38
C ASP A 37 -14.78 -10.13 -3.99
N ILE A 38 -15.10 -9.05 -4.68
CA ILE A 38 -14.63 -7.70 -4.33
C ILE A 38 -15.78 -7.00 -3.62
N ASP A 39 -15.63 -6.75 -2.33
CA ASP A 39 -16.36 -5.65 -1.70
C ASP A 39 -15.90 -4.37 -2.40
N ALA A 40 -16.80 -3.77 -3.16
CA ALA A 40 -16.47 -2.60 -3.98
C ALA A 40 -16.19 -1.34 -3.15
N SER A 41 -16.18 -1.43 -1.83
CA SER A 41 -15.83 -0.31 -0.98
C SER A 41 -14.36 0.01 -1.12
N VAL A 42 -14.08 1.24 -1.57
CA VAL A 42 -12.75 1.81 -1.62
C VAL A 42 -12.57 2.69 -0.40
N HIS A 43 -11.47 2.49 0.32
CA HIS A 43 -11.01 3.44 1.32
C HIS A 43 -9.81 4.21 0.77
N ALA A 44 -9.96 5.52 0.57
CA ALA A 44 -8.86 6.40 0.18
C ALA A 44 -8.21 6.99 1.43
N ALA A 45 -6.99 6.58 1.72
CA ALA A 45 -6.16 7.11 2.79
C ALA A 45 -5.20 8.15 2.20
N LEU A 46 -5.35 9.41 2.58
CA LEU A 46 -4.55 10.52 2.10
C LEU A 46 -3.66 11.06 3.22
N ASP A 47 -2.38 11.28 2.89
CA ASP A 47 -1.46 11.93 3.82
C ASP A 47 -1.86 13.40 4.04
N GLY A 48 -1.49 13.94 5.20
CA GLY A 48 -1.80 15.30 5.58
C GLY A 48 -0.88 16.33 4.92
N PRO A 49 -1.20 17.63 5.05
CA PRO A 49 -0.43 18.70 4.45
C PRO A 49 0.91 18.91 5.15
N LYS A 50 1.94 19.23 4.36
CA LYS A 50 3.15 19.86 4.86
C LYS A 50 2.93 21.33 5.04
N ILE A 51 3.54 21.90 6.08
CA ILE A 51 3.73 23.34 6.22
C ILE A 51 5.08 23.65 5.58
N MET A 52 5.07 24.51 4.56
CA MET A 52 6.26 24.91 3.85
C MET A 52 7.05 25.97 4.66
N GLU A 53 8.32 26.17 4.33
CA GLU A 53 9.19 27.15 5.02
C GLU A 53 8.65 28.60 4.97
N ASP A 54 7.92 28.95 3.91
CA ASP A 54 7.25 30.25 3.74
C ASP A 54 5.92 30.36 4.52
N GLY A 55 5.56 29.35 5.32
CA GLY A 55 4.31 29.28 6.07
C GLY A 55 3.09 28.88 5.24
N SER A 56 3.23 28.66 3.92
CA SER A 56 2.15 28.11 3.09
C SER A 56 1.89 26.64 3.41
N SER A 57 0.71 26.15 3.02
CA SER A 57 0.29 24.76 3.28
C SER A 57 -0.14 24.06 1.99
N GLU A 58 0.18 22.79 1.89
CA GLU A 58 -0.29 21.96 0.78
C GLU A 58 -1.77 21.50 0.92
N ALA A 59 -2.48 21.99 1.94
CA ALA A 59 -3.85 21.58 2.24
C ALA A 59 -4.79 21.69 1.03
N VAL A 60 -4.69 22.77 0.25
CA VAL A 60 -5.51 22.98 -0.95
C VAL A 60 -5.30 21.83 -1.96
N ARG A 61 -4.06 21.43 -2.21
CA ARG A 61 -3.74 20.33 -3.14
C ARG A 61 -4.30 19.00 -2.67
N ILE A 62 -4.26 18.72 -1.37
CA ILE A 62 -4.82 17.48 -0.80
C ILE A 62 -6.34 17.48 -0.92
N HIS A 63 -7.00 18.61 -0.67
CA HIS A 63 -8.44 18.73 -0.88
C HIS A 63 -8.84 18.58 -2.36
N GLU A 64 -8.02 19.05 -3.30
CA GLU A 64 -8.22 18.79 -4.72
C GLU A 64 -8.09 17.30 -5.07
N VAL A 65 -7.13 16.58 -4.47
CA VAL A 65 -7.00 15.12 -4.60
C VAL A 65 -8.24 14.41 -4.05
N ALA A 66 -8.69 14.78 -2.85
CA ALA A 66 -9.92 14.24 -2.26
C ALA A 66 -11.16 14.50 -3.13
N ALA A 67 -11.24 15.67 -3.79
CA ALA A 67 -12.31 15.99 -4.73
C ALA A 67 -12.27 15.10 -5.99
N GLU A 68 -11.07 14.77 -6.49
CA GLU A 68 -10.95 13.79 -7.60
C GLU A 68 -11.41 12.40 -7.17
N VAL A 69 -11.08 11.97 -5.95
CA VAL A 69 -11.57 10.69 -5.41
C VAL A 69 -13.09 10.66 -5.35
N ARG A 70 -13.73 11.67 -4.74
CA ARG A 70 -15.20 11.76 -4.65
C ARG A 70 -15.87 11.76 -6.02
N ARG A 71 -15.25 12.41 -7.03
CA ARG A 71 -15.79 12.47 -8.39
C ARG A 71 -15.72 11.13 -9.10
N GLY A 72 -14.61 10.42 -8.98
CA GLY A 72 -14.36 9.19 -9.73
C GLY A 72 -14.77 7.91 -9.03
N LEU A 73 -14.89 7.97 -7.69
CA LEU A 73 -15.28 6.86 -6.81
C LEU A 73 -16.24 7.43 -5.74
N PRO A 74 -17.50 7.71 -6.09
CA PRO A 74 -18.44 8.44 -5.24
C PRO A 74 -18.74 7.74 -3.91
N ASP A 75 -18.66 6.40 -3.89
CA ASP A 75 -18.91 5.58 -2.69
C ASP A 75 -17.64 5.34 -1.85
N ALA A 76 -16.50 5.94 -2.23
CA ALA A 76 -15.27 5.77 -1.48
C ALA A 76 -15.31 6.51 -0.14
N ALA A 77 -14.96 5.80 0.94
CA ALA A 77 -14.61 6.45 2.20
C ALA A 77 -13.27 7.17 2.05
N ILE A 78 -13.14 8.38 2.58
CA ILE A 78 -11.91 9.17 2.49
C ILE A 78 -11.46 9.56 3.89
N SER A 79 -10.24 9.21 4.26
CA SER A 79 -9.54 9.77 5.42
C SER A 79 -8.40 10.66 4.96
N ILE A 80 -8.22 11.79 5.63
CA ILE A 80 -7.09 12.72 5.41
C ILE A 80 -6.42 12.91 6.76
N GLN A 81 -5.12 12.66 6.82
CA GLN A 81 -4.36 12.90 8.05
C GLN A 81 -4.25 14.41 8.33
N VAL A 82 -4.24 14.78 9.60
CA VAL A 82 -4.19 16.19 10.03
C VAL A 82 -2.88 16.86 9.61
N THR A 83 -1.77 16.12 9.66
CA THR A 83 -0.43 16.57 9.26
C THR A 83 0.24 15.52 8.39
N ASN A 84 1.26 15.92 7.63
CA ASN A 84 2.07 14.97 6.88
C ASN A 84 2.82 14.03 7.83
N ARG A 85 2.60 12.75 7.69
CA ARG A 85 3.23 11.68 8.49
C ARG A 85 4.05 10.72 7.63
N GLY A 86 4.02 10.91 6.32
CA GLY A 86 4.75 10.12 5.35
C GLY A 86 4.04 8.83 4.94
N LEU A 87 4.40 8.35 3.77
CA LEU A 87 3.79 7.19 3.12
C LEU A 87 3.65 5.94 4.01
N PRO A 88 4.65 5.56 4.84
CA PRO A 88 4.52 4.39 5.71
C PRO A 88 3.35 4.49 6.69
N SER A 89 3.10 5.68 7.25
CA SER A 89 1.99 5.92 8.18
C SER A 89 0.64 5.83 7.48
N VAL A 90 0.53 6.35 6.26
CA VAL A 90 -0.70 6.29 5.45
C VAL A 90 -1.04 4.85 5.07
N ILE A 91 -0.04 4.06 4.67
CA ILE A 91 -0.22 2.64 4.36
C ILE A 91 -0.69 1.87 5.60
N LEU A 92 -0.03 2.09 6.75
CA LEU A 92 -0.40 1.44 8.00
C LEU A 92 -1.85 1.75 8.37
N GLU A 93 -2.23 3.03 8.39
CA GLU A 93 -3.58 3.48 8.75
C GLU A 93 -4.63 2.97 7.76
N GLY A 94 -4.34 3.01 6.46
CA GLY A 94 -5.25 2.51 5.44
C GLY A 94 -5.52 1.01 5.60
N LEU A 95 -4.48 0.21 5.87
CA LEU A 95 -4.61 -1.22 6.12
C LEU A 95 -5.29 -1.52 7.46
N ASP A 96 -4.93 -0.82 8.54
CA ASP A 96 -5.58 -0.96 9.84
C ASP A 96 -7.09 -0.66 9.72
N THR A 97 -7.46 0.38 8.97
CA THR A 97 -8.86 0.72 8.68
C THR A 97 -9.55 -0.37 7.85
N ALA A 98 -8.88 -0.90 6.81
CA ALA A 98 -9.45 -1.96 6.00
C ALA A 98 -9.73 -3.22 6.85
N PHE A 99 -8.78 -3.60 7.70
CA PHE A 99 -8.88 -4.80 8.53
C PHE A 99 -9.59 -4.58 9.88
N SER A 100 -10.08 -3.38 10.19
CA SER A 100 -10.94 -3.15 11.37
C SER A 100 -12.26 -3.90 11.28
N ALA A 101 -12.77 -4.13 10.07
CA ALA A 101 -13.97 -4.92 9.81
C ALA A 101 -13.60 -6.42 9.81
N PRO A 102 -14.20 -7.24 10.70
CA PRO A 102 -13.79 -8.63 10.90
C PRO A 102 -14.00 -9.53 9.68
N GLU A 103 -14.95 -9.17 8.82
CA GLU A 103 -15.27 -9.90 7.57
C GLU A 103 -14.24 -9.67 6.46
N VAL A 104 -13.35 -8.68 6.57
CA VAL A 104 -12.34 -8.39 5.56
C VAL A 104 -11.11 -9.25 5.77
N ASP A 105 -10.87 -10.19 4.87
CA ASP A 105 -9.74 -11.12 4.93
C ASP A 105 -8.53 -10.62 4.14
N ARG A 106 -8.77 -9.76 3.14
CA ARG A 106 -7.76 -9.29 2.20
C ARG A 106 -7.93 -7.79 1.95
N ALA A 107 -6.82 -7.10 1.73
CA ALA A 107 -6.80 -5.74 1.24
C ALA A 107 -5.93 -5.63 -0.02
N ILE A 108 -6.35 -4.80 -0.98
CA ILE A 108 -5.54 -4.46 -2.14
C ILE A 108 -5.12 -3.01 -1.99
N CYS A 109 -3.83 -2.77 -1.74
CA CYS A 109 -3.25 -1.43 -1.72
C CYS A 109 -2.96 -0.97 -3.15
N VAL A 110 -3.30 0.27 -3.46
CA VAL A 110 -3.03 0.93 -4.74
C VAL A 110 -2.50 2.33 -4.46
N GLU A 111 -1.32 2.68 -4.98
CA GLU A 111 -0.76 4.05 -4.86
C GLU A 111 -1.33 4.99 -5.93
N ASP A 112 -1.27 6.31 -5.67
CA ASP A 112 -1.90 7.36 -6.47
C ASP A 112 -1.23 7.66 -7.82
N ASP A 113 -0.09 7.02 -8.13
CA ASP A 113 0.66 7.16 -9.39
C ASP A 113 0.73 5.87 -10.22
N VAL A 114 -0.23 4.99 -10.02
CA VAL A 114 -0.30 3.67 -10.68
C VAL A 114 -1.46 3.61 -11.67
N GLU A 115 -1.21 3.16 -12.87
CA GLU A 115 -2.25 2.78 -13.82
C GLU A 115 -2.39 1.25 -13.85
N LEU A 116 -3.60 0.77 -13.55
CA LEU A 116 -3.90 -0.67 -13.53
C LEU A 116 -4.40 -1.14 -14.90
N ALA A 117 -3.95 -2.33 -15.30
CA ALA A 117 -4.64 -3.05 -16.38
C ALA A 117 -6.07 -3.43 -15.93
N PRO A 118 -7.06 -3.46 -16.81
CA PRO A 118 -8.43 -3.83 -16.44
C PRO A 118 -8.55 -5.16 -15.72
N THR A 119 -7.66 -6.11 -16.01
CA THR A 119 -7.65 -7.45 -15.41
C THR A 119 -6.85 -7.54 -14.10
N ALA A 120 -6.20 -6.46 -13.65
CA ALA A 120 -5.25 -6.52 -12.53
C ALA A 120 -5.89 -7.03 -11.23
N LEU A 121 -7.05 -6.50 -10.86
CA LEU A 121 -7.74 -6.92 -9.63
C LEU A 121 -8.22 -8.36 -9.71
N ALA A 122 -8.82 -8.74 -10.83
CA ALA A 122 -9.27 -10.13 -11.05
C ALA A 122 -8.10 -11.13 -10.96
N ALA A 123 -6.95 -10.78 -11.56
CA ALA A 123 -5.76 -11.62 -11.51
C ALA A 123 -5.21 -11.79 -10.07
N LEU A 124 -5.15 -10.71 -9.28
CA LEU A 124 -4.75 -10.75 -7.87
C LEU A 124 -5.69 -11.67 -7.05
N LEU A 125 -7.00 -11.49 -7.21
CA LEU A 125 -7.99 -12.28 -6.48
C LEU A 125 -7.97 -13.75 -6.88
N HIS A 126 -7.85 -14.04 -8.17
CA HIS A 126 -7.75 -15.40 -8.69
C HIS A 126 -6.47 -16.10 -8.18
N ALA A 127 -5.34 -15.41 -8.17
CA ALA A 127 -4.10 -15.94 -7.62
C ALA A 127 -4.25 -16.20 -6.11
N SER A 128 -4.81 -15.24 -5.36
CA SER A 128 -5.04 -15.37 -3.92
C SER A 128 -5.96 -16.55 -3.56
N ALA A 129 -7.00 -16.80 -4.37
CA ALA A 129 -7.94 -17.91 -4.13
C ALA A 129 -7.29 -19.31 -4.22
N ARG A 130 -6.12 -19.41 -4.85
CA ARG A 130 -5.36 -20.67 -5.00
C ARG A 130 -4.31 -20.89 -3.90
N LEU A 131 -4.11 -19.92 -3.04
CA LEU A 131 -3.12 -19.97 -1.96
C LEU A 131 -3.82 -20.23 -0.63
N VAL A 132 -3.34 -21.24 0.10
CA VAL A 132 -3.94 -21.72 1.37
C VAL A 132 -3.32 -21.04 2.60
N ARG A 133 -2.15 -20.41 2.45
CA ARG A 133 -1.39 -19.80 3.56
C ARG A 133 -1.53 -18.28 3.53
N PRO A 134 -1.27 -17.60 4.66
CA PRO A 134 -1.08 -16.16 4.66
C PRO A 134 -0.07 -15.76 3.59
N HIS A 135 -0.43 -14.76 2.77
CA HIS A 135 0.40 -14.39 1.62
C HIS A 135 0.26 -12.92 1.24
N VAL A 136 1.22 -12.48 0.45
CA VAL A 136 1.21 -11.19 -0.25
C VAL A 136 1.40 -11.45 -1.75
N ILE A 137 0.64 -10.77 -2.59
CA ILE A 137 0.76 -10.87 -4.05
C ILE A 137 0.94 -9.49 -4.65
N SER A 138 2.05 -9.27 -5.34
CA SER A 138 2.31 -8.04 -6.09
C SER A 138 1.77 -8.15 -7.52
N ALA A 139 1.11 -7.10 -8.01
CA ALA A 139 0.73 -6.95 -9.42
C ALA A 139 1.90 -6.47 -10.30
N ALA A 140 3.05 -6.18 -9.69
CA ALA A 140 4.31 -5.84 -10.37
C ALA A 140 5.39 -6.85 -10.00
N PRO A 141 6.43 -7.01 -10.84
CA PRO A 141 7.57 -7.85 -10.51
C PRO A 141 8.24 -7.43 -9.20
N LEU A 142 8.74 -8.41 -8.45
CA LEU A 142 9.55 -8.14 -7.26
C LEU A 142 10.86 -7.45 -7.66
N ARG A 143 11.30 -6.51 -6.83
CA ARG A 143 12.62 -5.88 -6.93
C ARG A 143 13.48 -6.43 -5.78
N ASP A 144 14.49 -7.21 -6.11
CA ASP A 144 15.35 -7.88 -5.11
C ASP A 144 14.54 -8.67 -4.06
N GLY A 145 13.49 -9.37 -4.50
CA GLY A 145 12.57 -10.10 -3.64
C GLY A 145 11.53 -9.25 -2.89
N ILE A 146 11.56 -7.92 -3.04
CA ILE A 146 10.67 -6.97 -2.37
C ILE A 146 9.49 -6.64 -3.28
N PRO A 147 8.23 -6.84 -2.83
CA PRO A 147 7.06 -6.43 -3.58
C PRO A 147 6.92 -4.91 -3.51
N PRO A 148 6.88 -4.20 -4.64
CA PRO A 148 6.59 -2.77 -4.63
C PRO A 148 5.14 -2.52 -4.19
N ASN A 149 4.90 -1.52 -3.35
CA ASN A 149 3.55 -1.15 -2.86
C ASN A 149 2.59 -0.63 -3.95
N GLN A 150 3.06 -0.47 -5.18
CA GLN A 150 2.31 0.13 -6.28
C GLN A 150 0.90 -0.44 -6.44
N CYS A 151 0.79 -1.77 -6.41
CA CYS A 151 -0.49 -2.49 -6.31
C CYS A 151 -0.20 -3.87 -5.74
N MET A 152 -0.65 -4.14 -4.52
CA MET A 152 -0.46 -5.44 -3.91
C MET A 152 -1.68 -5.89 -3.11
N LEU A 153 -1.96 -7.19 -3.16
CA LEU A 153 -2.90 -7.85 -2.28
C LEU A 153 -2.17 -8.33 -1.03
N VAL A 154 -2.74 -8.05 0.13
CA VAL A 154 -2.21 -8.44 1.45
C VAL A 154 -3.33 -9.15 2.21
N THR A 155 -3.07 -10.33 2.79
CA THR A 155 -4.01 -10.98 3.71
C THR A 155 -3.97 -10.33 5.09
N ARG A 156 -5.03 -10.51 5.89
CA ARG A 156 -5.12 -10.00 7.27
C ARG A 156 -3.92 -10.43 8.12
N GLU A 157 -3.57 -11.71 8.04
CA GLU A 157 -2.48 -12.29 8.81
C GLU A 157 -1.12 -11.72 8.35
N ALA A 158 -0.93 -11.52 7.05
CA ALA A 158 0.28 -10.89 6.53
C ALA A 158 0.40 -9.42 6.96
N HIS A 159 -0.72 -8.69 7.05
CA HIS A 159 -0.73 -7.36 7.64
C HIS A 159 -0.34 -7.40 9.11
N ALA A 160 -0.98 -8.27 9.91
CA ALA A 160 -0.69 -8.42 11.33
C ALA A 160 0.78 -8.75 11.58
N ALA A 161 1.38 -9.65 10.79
CA ALA A 161 2.79 -10.03 10.87
C ALA A 161 3.75 -8.84 10.65
N SER A 162 3.44 -7.96 9.68
CA SER A 162 4.31 -6.80 9.39
C SER A 162 4.01 -5.57 10.25
N ARG A 163 2.86 -5.51 10.90
CA ARG A 163 2.34 -4.31 11.58
C ARG A 163 3.26 -3.81 12.70
N ALA A 164 3.68 -4.70 13.59
CA ALA A 164 4.50 -4.32 14.74
C ALA A 164 5.84 -3.71 14.31
N LEU A 165 6.51 -4.30 13.32
CA LEU A 165 7.77 -3.79 12.80
C LEU A 165 7.58 -2.45 12.08
N LEU A 166 6.49 -2.30 11.32
CA LEU A 166 6.17 -1.04 10.63
C LEU A 166 5.86 0.09 11.63
N VAL A 167 5.16 -0.21 12.73
CA VAL A 167 4.91 0.75 13.83
C VAL A 167 6.23 1.19 14.47
N ASP A 168 7.15 0.25 14.79
CA ASP A 168 8.46 0.59 15.36
C ASP A 168 9.31 1.42 14.37
N TYR A 169 9.28 1.09 13.08
CA TYR A 169 9.94 1.87 12.04
C TYR A 169 9.44 3.31 11.98
N ILE A 170 8.12 3.51 11.99
CA ILE A 170 7.47 4.84 11.95
C ILE A 170 7.79 5.64 13.22
N ALA A 171 7.77 5.00 14.38
CA ALA A 171 8.05 5.66 15.65
C ALA A 171 9.52 6.06 15.82
N ARG A 172 10.43 5.27 15.23
CA ARG A 172 11.88 5.45 15.41
C ARG A 172 12.48 6.45 14.45
N PHE A 173 11.98 6.53 13.22
CA PHE A 173 12.59 7.32 12.16
C PHE A 173 11.65 8.42 11.66
N ARG A 174 12.23 9.58 11.31
CA ARG A 174 11.47 10.65 10.65
C ARG A 174 11.19 10.27 9.20
N LEU A 175 9.93 10.06 8.88
CA LEU A 175 9.48 9.55 7.58
C LEU A 175 8.58 10.54 6.82
N ASP A 176 8.34 11.72 7.41
CA ASP A 176 7.55 12.82 6.87
C ASP A 176 8.27 13.63 5.77
N GLY A 177 9.57 13.43 5.64
CA GLY A 177 10.40 14.03 4.59
C GLY A 177 10.37 13.25 3.26
N SER A 178 11.21 13.71 2.31
CA SER A 178 11.49 12.94 1.11
C SER A 178 12.25 11.66 1.45
N TYR A 179 12.19 10.65 0.57
CA TYR A 179 12.97 9.42 0.79
C TYR A 179 14.47 9.70 0.97
N GLY A 180 15.03 10.62 0.17
CA GLY A 180 16.45 10.98 0.24
C GLY A 180 16.86 11.75 1.50
N SER A 181 15.91 12.29 2.29
CA SER A 181 16.21 13.01 3.54
C SER A 181 16.24 12.10 4.78
N ARG A 182 15.99 10.80 4.62
CA ARG A 182 15.99 9.84 5.72
C ARG A 182 17.41 9.48 6.15
N ASP A 183 17.58 9.13 7.42
CA ASP A 183 18.81 8.52 7.91
C ASP A 183 18.89 7.05 7.47
N HIS A 184 19.29 6.85 6.20
CA HIS A 184 19.39 5.52 5.61
C HIS A 184 20.36 4.62 6.37
N ARG A 185 21.44 5.17 6.93
CA ARG A 185 22.43 4.39 7.67
C ARG A 185 21.82 3.83 8.96
N ALA A 186 21.19 4.67 9.76
CA ALA A 186 20.54 4.23 10.99
C ALA A 186 19.44 3.20 10.75
N ILE A 187 18.68 3.35 9.65
CA ILE A 187 17.65 2.38 9.25
C ILE A 187 18.28 1.03 8.88
N LEU A 188 19.35 1.02 8.07
CA LEU A 188 20.04 -0.22 7.69
C LEU A 188 20.66 -0.92 8.89
N ASP A 189 21.33 -0.19 9.79
CA ASP A 189 21.92 -0.75 11.00
C ASP A 189 20.83 -1.37 11.90
N TRP A 190 19.69 -0.70 12.05
CA TRP A 190 18.52 -1.22 12.77
C TRP A 190 17.92 -2.48 12.16
N LEU A 191 17.83 -2.56 10.82
CA LEU A 191 17.38 -3.76 10.10
C LEU A 191 18.41 -4.90 10.23
N ALA A 192 19.69 -4.60 10.10
CA ALA A 192 20.77 -5.59 10.21
C ALA A 192 20.81 -6.26 11.60
N GLU A 193 20.64 -5.47 12.67
CA GLU A 193 20.56 -5.99 14.03
C GLU A 193 19.39 -6.98 14.20
N ARG A 194 18.22 -6.68 13.60
CA ARG A 194 17.07 -7.56 13.65
C ARG A 194 17.28 -8.82 12.80
N ALA A 195 17.81 -8.66 11.60
CA ALA A 195 18.10 -9.79 10.72
C ALA A 195 19.05 -10.80 11.38
N ALA A 196 20.09 -10.31 12.07
CA ALA A 196 21.02 -11.16 12.80
C ALA A 196 20.32 -12.00 13.90
N ARG A 197 19.33 -11.43 14.60
CA ARG A 197 18.57 -12.15 15.64
C ARG A 197 17.74 -13.31 15.08
N HIS A 198 17.33 -13.21 13.80
CA HIS A 198 16.52 -14.22 13.12
C HIS A 198 17.33 -15.12 12.18
N GLY A 199 18.64 -14.91 12.08
CA GLY A 199 19.49 -15.66 11.14
C GLY A 199 19.18 -15.40 9.67
N LEU A 200 18.64 -14.20 9.36
CA LEU A 200 18.26 -13.79 8.02
C LEU A 200 19.26 -12.79 7.41
N ALA A 201 19.26 -12.69 6.09
CA ALA A 201 19.98 -11.61 5.42
C ALA A 201 19.31 -10.26 5.68
N ALA A 202 20.12 -9.23 5.97
CA ALA A 202 19.62 -7.89 6.16
C ALA A 202 19.11 -7.30 4.83
N PRO A 203 18.00 -6.54 4.86
CA PRO A 203 17.59 -5.75 3.71
C PRO A 203 18.68 -4.76 3.27
N THR A 204 18.79 -4.54 1.96
CA THR A 204 19.76 -3.60 1.37
C THR A 204 19.15 -2.23 1.10
N THR A 205 17.84 -2.08 1.33
CA THR A 205 17.09 -0.83 1.14
C THR A 205 16.31 -0.46 2.39
N THR A 206 15.96 0.81 2.51
CA THR A 206 15.34 1.39 3.71
C THR A 206 13.88 1.79 3.51
N SER A 207 13.27 1.33 2.41
CA SER A 207 11.86 1.61 2.11
C SER A 207 10.92 0.86 3.07
N GLN A 208 9.72 1.37 3.25
CA GLN A 208 8.66 0.64 3.97
C GLN A 208 8.35 -0.73 3.33
N ASP A 209 8.59 -0.87 2.02
CA ASP A 209 8.44 -2.16 1.32
C ASP A 209 9.45 -3.17 1.82
N ALA A 210 10.71 -2.74 1.98
CA ALA A 210 11.77 -3.59 2.52
C ALA A 210 11.52 -3.97 3.98
N VAL A 211 11.05 -3.02 4.80
CA VAL A 211 10.69 -3.27 6.20
C VAL A 211 9.57 -4.30 6.30
N ARG A 212 8.53 -4.18 5.48
CA ARG A 212 7.42 -5.13 5.46
C ARG A 212 7.84 -6.50 4.91
N ALA A 213 8.60 -6.52 3.81
CA ALA A 213 9.11 -7.76 3.24
C ALA A 213 10.00 -8.52 4.24
N PHE A 214 10.83 -7.80 4.98
CA PHE A 214 11.64 -8.38 6.05
C PHE A 214 10.74 -8.98 7.16
N ALA A 215 9.73 -8.26 7.63
CA ALA A 215 8.79 -8.78 8.63
C ALA A 215 8.07 -10.05 8.13
N TRP A 216 7.64 -10.08 6.88
CA TRP A 216 7.03 -11.26 6.26
C TRP A 216 8.00 -12.43 6.18
N SER A 217 9.29 -12.17 5.88
CA SER A 217 10.31 -13.22 5.87
C SER A 217 10.54 -13.81 7.26
N VAL A 218 10.54 -12.98 8.33
CA VAL A 218 10.66 -13.43 9.72
C VAL A 218 9.50 -14.37 10.09
N GLU A 219 8.29 -14.03 9.67
CA GLU A 219 7.07 -14.79 10.00
C GLU A 219 6.76 -15.91 8.99
N GLY A 220 7.63 -16.14 8.01
CA GLY A 220 7.44 -17.17 7.00
C GLY A 220 6.24 -16.94 6.07
N ILE A 221 5.82 -15.67 5.91
CA ILE A 221 4.75 -15.27 5.01
C ILE A 221 5.24 -15.35 3.56
N ALA A 222 4.49 -16.05 2.71
CA ALA A 222 4.84 -16.18 1.30
C ALA A 222 4.60 -14.87 0.53
N ILE A 223 5.61 -14.47 -0.25
CA ILE A 223 5.54 -13.31 -1.15
C ILE A 223 5.56 -13.82 -2.58
N HIS A 224 4.55 -13.43 -3.35
CA HIS A 224 4.39 -13.81 -4.75
C HIS A 224 4.35 -12.55 -5.64
N ALA A 225 4.69 -12.73 -6.91
CA ALA A 225 4.41 -11.75 -7.96
C ALA A 225 3.60 -12.40 -9.06
N LEU A 226 2.71 -11.66 -9.68
CA LEU A 226 2.06 -12.12 -10.90
C LEU A 226 3.11 -12.24 -12.01
N PRO A 227 2.98 -13.25 -12.91
CA PRO A 227 3.98 -13.53 -13.94
C PRO A 227 4.05 -12.44 -15.01
N MET A 228 3.10 -11.52 -15.01
CA MET A 228 3.05 -10.39 -15.94
C MET A 228 2.87 -9.07 -15.19
N ARG A 229 3.38 -8.00 -15.76
CA ARG A 229 3.20 -6.66 -15.20
C ARG A 229 1.80 -6.14 -15.53
N LEU A 230 0.96 -6.03 -14.52
CA LEU A 230 -0.43 -5.53 -14.65
C LEU A 230 -0.59 -4.08 -14.18
N VAL A 231 0.51 -3.42 -13.87
CA VAL A 231 0.54 -2.03 -13.40
C VAL A 231 1.66 -1.26 -14.11
N ALA A 232 1.40 0.01 -14.41
CA ALA A 232 2.38 0.96 -14.88
C ALA A 232 2.52 2.10 -13.86
N HIS A 233 3.76 2.43 -13.52
CA HIS A 233 4.10 3.60 -12.71
C HIS A 233 4.40 4.77 -13.66
N ARG A 234 3.79 5.95 -13.44
CA ARG A 234 3.96 7.15 -14.28
C ARG A 234 4.11 8.43 -13.47
#